data_f820751a16bfd1e850953f179a6008b0
#
_entry.id   f820751a16bfd1e850953f179a6008b0
#
_cell.length_a   1.000
_cell.length_b   1.000
_cell.length_c   1.000
_cell.angle_alpha   90.00
_cell.angle_beta   90.00
_cell.angle_gamma   90.00
#
_symmetry.space_group_name_H-M   'P 1'
#
loop_
_entity.id
_entity.type
_entity.pdbx_description
1 polymer ?
#
loop_
_entity_poly.entity_id
_entity_poly.type
_entity_poly.pdbx_seq_one_letter_code
_entity_poly.pdbx_strand_id
1 'polypeptide(L)'
;MRSIVFALLSLAPGLFPGALAQEKKKKAPDPKVWMALKGPLLWEETFSGGAYSKEWSKYKGNYVVEKDQLKVAEVAGDGHLPTMTRTFKESDVILQFAFKFEGAKWLGIQLDDATNDAKKEHVAQLTIQPDGFRIEKMTGFGATTKNTVLDQKKMKFDPGTWHTIVWEIQGDEMVATVDDTAMVLAKADGMTRVRSRLQLVSSGEWAWYDEIKVWKAEADPKWAKKRAALVEQLKKG
;
A
#
# COMPACT_ATOMS: atom_id res chain seq x y z
N MET A 1 48.85 -0.93 68.77
CA MET A 1 47.86 0.05 68.24
C MET A 1 47.88 -0.02 66.73
N ARG A 2 46.86 -0.61 66.10
CA ARG A 2 46.73 -0.70 64.60
C ARG A 2 45.57 0.20 64.17
N SER A 3 45.88 1.26 63.43
CA SER A 3 44.89 2.19 62.92
C SER A 3 44.24 1.58 61.67
N ILE A 4 42.92 1.51 61.64
CA ILE A 4 42.08 1.09 60.54
C ILE A 4 41.67 2.35 59.80
N VAL A 5 42.05 2.45 58.53
CA VAL A 5 41.65 3.52 57.62
C VAL A 5 40.41 3.04 56.86
N PHE A 6 39.28 3.73 57.05
CA PHE A 6 38.07 3.52 56.24
C PHE A 6 38.17 4.31 54.94
N ALA A 7 38.12 3.61 53.81
CA ALA A 7 38.01 4.21 52.50
C ALA A 7 36.51 4.42 52.20
N LEU A 8 36.08 5.66 52.00
CA LEU A 8 34.75 6.02 51.49
C LEU A 8 34.73 5.82 49.99
N LEU A 9 33.95 4.85 49.52
CA LEU A 9 33.59 4.74 48.08
C LEU A 9 32.50 5.76 47.79
N SER A 10 32.80 6.77 46.93
CA SER A 10 31.81 7.66 46.35
C SER A 10 31.13 6.98 45.17
N LEU A 11 29.83 6.69 45.26
CA LEU A 11 29.02 6.31 44.13
C LEU A 11 28.78 7.54 43.24
N ALA A 12 29.28 7.50 42.02
CA ALA A 12 28.91 8.45 40.95
C ALA A 12 27.47 8.18 40.47
N PRO A 13 26.64 9.22 40.28
CA PRO A 13 25.32 9.03 39.70
C PRO A 13 25.42 8.58 38.24
N GLY A 14 24.83 7.42 37.93
CA GLY A 14 24.75 6.89 36.56
C GLY A 14 24.01 7.87 35.64
N LEU A 15 24.68 8.23 34.59
CA LEU A 15 24.07 8.89 33.43
C LEU A 15 23.04 7.94 32.79
N PHE A 16 21.76 8.26 32.97
CA PHE A 16 20.71 7.63 32.19
C PHE A 16 20.92 8.00 30.71
N PRO A 17 21.00 7.03 29.78
CA PRO A 17 21.06 7.35 28.37
C PRO A 17 19.77 8.09 27.99
N GLY A 18 19.95 9.32 27.52
CA GLY A 18 18.84 10.16 27.08
C GLY A 18 17.93 9.42 26.10
N ALA A 19 16.64 9.58 26.28
CA ALA A 19 15.65 9.14 25.30
C ALA A 19 16.06 9.67 23.94
N LEU A 20 16.37 8.75 23.01
CA LEU A 20 16.57 9.09 21.59
C LEU A 20 15.28 9.76 21.13
N ALA A 21 15.35 11.05 20.86
CA ALA A 21 14.25 11.78 20.26
C ALA A 21 13.92 11.06 18.95
N GLN A 22 12.71 10.51 18.87
CA GLN A 22 12.20 9.94 17.65
C GLN A 22 12.19 11.04 16.59
N GLU A 23 13.05 10.95 15.59
CA GLU A 23 13.02 11.88 14.46
C GLU A 23 11.62 11.81 13.85
N LYS A 24 10.93 12.95 13.86
CA LYS A 24 9.61 13.04 13.23
C LYS A 24 9.78 12.69 11.75
N LYS A 25 9.17 11.59 11.36
CA LYS A 25 9.10 11.15 9.96
C LYS A 25 8.67 12.30 9.08
N LYS A 26 9.47 12.65 8.09
CA LYS A 26 9.14 13.72 7.14
C LYS A 26 7.92 13.26 6.34
N LYS A 27 6.82 14.00 6.40
CA LYS A 27 5.59 13.67 5.65
C LYS A 27 5.94 13.57 4.16
N ALA A 28 5.57 12.45 3.52
CA ALA A 28 5.75 12.31 2.09
C ALA A 28 5.03 13.45 1.35
N PRO A 29 5.61 14.00 0.26
CA PRO A 29 4.94 15.01 -0.54
C PRO A 29 3.62 14.46 -1.07
N ASP A 30 2.67 15.36 -1.35
CA ASP A 30 1.42 14.98 -1.99
C ASP A 30 1.71 14.33 -3.35
N PRO A 31 1.15 13.14 -3.63
CA PRO A 31 1.44 12.42 -4.85
C PRO A 31 0.93 13.16 -6.07
N LYS A 32 1.65 13.04 -7.17
CA LYS A 32 1.19 13.49 -8.48
C LYS A 32 0.06 12.59 -8.95
N VAL A 33 -1.04 13.19 -9.37
CA VAL A 33 -2.16 12.52 -10.01
C VAL A 33 -2.24 12.93 -11.49
N TRP A 34 -2.68 12.02 -12.33
CA TRP A 34 -2.69 12.21 -13.78
C TRP A 34 -4.10 12.26 -14.34
N MET A 35 -4.94 11.30 -13.93
CA MET A 35 -6.26 11.07 -14.51
C MET A 35 -7.35 11.87 -13.82
N ALA A 36 -7.39 11.83 -12.50
CA ALA A 36 -8.44 12.41 -11.69
C ALA A 36 -7.96 13.65 -10.93
N LEU A 37 -8.89 14.42 -10.39
CA LEU A 37 -8.62 15.45 -9.40
C LEU A 37 -8.78 14.81 -8.01
N LYS A 38 -7.93 15.21 -7.06
CA LYS A 38 -8.09 14.82 -5.67
C LYS A 38 -9.28 15.55 -5.05
N GLY A 39 -10.27 14.77 -4.69
CA GLY A 39 -11.35 15.18 -3.81
C GLY A 39 -10.97 15.07 -2.33
N PRO A 40 -11.95 14.97 -1.43
CA PRO A 40 -11.71 14.81 0.00
C PRO A 40 -10.86 13.57 0.32
N LEU A 41 -9.95 13.72 1.30
CA LEU A 41 -9.26 12.58 1.92
C LEU A 41 -10.29 11.77 2.71
N LEU A 42 -10.45 10.50 2.35
CA LEU A 42 -11.38 9.60 3.02
C LEU A 42 -10.76 9.04 4.31
N TRP A 43 -9.51 8.61 4.23
CA TRP A 43 -8.73 8.16 5.37
C TRP A 43 -7.25 8.03 5.02
N GLU A 44 -6.43 7.96 6.06
CA GLU A 44 -5.00 7.66 5.96
C GLU A 44 -4.59 6.65 7.03
N GLU A 45 -3.50 5.92 6.77
CA GLU A 45 -2.83 5.04 7.71
C GLU A 45 -1.32 5.20 7.58
N THR A 46 -0.68 5.58 8.68
CA THR A 46 0.76 5.85 8.75
C THR A 46 1.47 4.95 9.75
N PHE A 47 0.72 4.01 10.37
CA PHE A 47 1.19 3.09 11.40
C PHE A 47 1.88 3.76 12.59
N SER A 48 1.67 5.06 12.77
CA SER A 48 2.28 5.86 13.82
C SER A 48 1.89 5.35 15.22
N GLY A 49 2.86 5.37 16.13
CA GLY A 49 2.66 4.86 17.50
C GLY A 49 2.81 3.33 17.59
N GLY A 50 3.39 2.69 16.58
CA GLY A 50 3.71 1.27 16.60
C GLY A 50 2.50 0.35 16.43
N ALA A 51 1.39 0.86 15.89
CA ALA A 51 0.16 0.09 15.69
C ALA A 51 -0.56 0.52 14.41
N TYR A 52 -1.43 -0.32 13.90
CA TYR A 52 -2.40 0.03 12.87
C TYR A 52 -3.77 0.35 13.49
N SER A 53 -4.57 1.14 12.78
CA SER A 53 -5.91 1.50 13.21
C SER A 53 -6.77 0.25 13.45
N LYS A 54 -7.67 0.32 14.45
CA LYS A 54 -8.65 -0.73 14.76
C LYS A 54 -9.65 -1.02 13.62
N GLU A 55 -9.71 -0.19 12.62
CA GLU A 55 -10.56 -0.36 11.44
C GLU A 55 -10.00 -1.38 10.45
N TRP A 56 -8.75 -1.82 10.65
CA TRP A 56 -8.18 -2.91 9.90
C TRP A 56 -8.51 -4.25 10.55
N SER A 57 -8.92 -5.21 9.73
CA SER A 57 -9.03 -6.62 10.10
C SER A 57 -7.96 -7.44 9.40
N LYS A 58 -7.38 -8.40 10.11
CA LYS A 58 -6.34 -9.31 9.60
C LYS A 58 -6.92 -10.69 9.32
N TYR A 59 -6.43 -11.32 8.27
CA TYR A 59 -6.71 -12.72 7.98
C TYR A 59 -5.44 -13.42 7.51
N LYS A 60 -5.02 -14.47 8.26
CA LYS A 60 -3.81 -15.24 7.99
C LYS A 60 -2.53 -14.38 7.96
N GLY A 61 -1.36 -15.02 7.93
CA GLY A 61 -0.07 -14.34 7.85
C GLY A 61 0.42 -13.72 9.16
N ASN A 62 1.61 -13.17 9.09
CA ASN A 62 2.29 -12.45 10.17
C ASN A 62 2.30 -10.95 9.88
N TYR A 63 1.92 -10.13 10.88
CA TYR A 63 1.78 -8.68 10.76
C TYR A 63 2.50 -8.03 11.92
N VAL A 64 3.48 -7.21 11.64
CA VAL A 64 4.28 -6.48 12.62
C VAL A 64 4.32 -5.01 12.23
N VAL A 65 4.07 -4.10 13.17
CA VAL A 65 4.40 -2.69 13.00
C VAL A 65 5.77 -2.46 13.63
N GLU A 66 6.71 -2.03 12.83
CA GLU A 66 8.09 -1.75 13.25
C GLU A 66 8.51 -0.40 12.70
N LYS A 67 8.99 0.51 13.58
CA LYS A 67 9.40 1.88 13.22
C LYS A 67 8.29 2.64 12.46
N ASP A 68 7.06 2.53 12.94
CA ASP A 68 5.88 3.13 12.31
C ASP A 68 5.65 2.69 10.85
N GLN A 69 5.95 1.42 10.54
CA GLN A 69 5.77 0.82 9.22
C GLN A 69 5.18 -0.58 9.40
N LEU A 70 4.23 -0.95 8.54
CA LEU A 70 3.67 -2.30 8.56
C LEU A 70 4.53 -3.25 7.72
N LYS A 71 4.95 -4.35 8.30
CA LYS A 71 5.50 -5.49 7.55
C LYS A 71 4.60 -6.71 7.65
N VAL A 72 4.49 -7.42 6.54
CA VAL A 72 3.59 -8.56 6.37
C VAL A 72 4.35 -9.70 5.73
N ALA A 73 4.19 -10.91 6.26
CA ALA A 73 4.76 -12.11 5.69
C ALA A 73 3.75 -13.26 5.64
N GLU A 74 3.90 -14.12 4.63
CA GLU A 74 3.16 -15.36 4.54
C GLU A 74 3.62 -16.35 5.63
N VAL A 75 2.68 -17.07 6.21
CA VAL A 75 2.97 -18.13 7.19
C VAL A 75 2.73 -19.47 6.53
N ALA A 76 3.75 -20.32 6.51
CA ALA A 76 3.63 -21.66 5.96
C ALA A 76 2.53 -22.45 6.70
N GLY A 77 1.65 -23.10 5.95
CA GLY A 77 0.55 -23.89 6.50
C GLY A 77 -0.76 -23.11 6.73
N ASP A 78 -0.78 -21.81 6.59
CA ASP A 78 -2.02 -21.01 6.71
C ASP A 78 -3.06 -21.34 5.62
N GLY A 79 -2.63 -21.86 4.48
CA GLY A 79 -3.49 -22.22 3.34
C GLY A 79 -4.13 -21.01 2.66
N HIS A 80 -3.71 -19.81 3.00
CA HIS A 80 -4.20 -18.55 2.42
C HIS A 80 -3.12 -17.46 2.53
N LEU A 81 -3.10 -16.55 1.59
CA LEU A 81 -2.21 -15.39 1.64
C LEU A 81 -2.58 -14.46 2.79
N PRO A 82 -1.60 -13.78 3.39
CA PRO A 82 -1.87 -12.72 4.35
C PRO A 82 -2.71 -11.63 3.68
N THR A 83 -3.80 -11.30 4.34
CA THR A 83 -4.75 -10.30 3.85
C THR A 83 -5.16 -9.38 4.99
N MET A 84 -4.92 -8.09 4.84
CA MET A 84 -5.34 -7.08 5.80
C MET A 84 -6.37 -6.18 5.14
N THR A 85 -7.56 -6.11 5.72
CA THR A 85 -8.74 -5.53 5.07
C THR A 85 -9.24 -4.31 5.81
N ARG A 86 -9.56 -3.24 5.07
CA ARG A 86 -10.29 -2.07 5.55
C ARG A 86 -11.51 -1.83 4.69
N THR A 87 -12.65 -1.53 5.33
CA THR A 87 -13.90 -1.20 4.63
C THR A 87 -13.92 0.27 4.21
N PHE A 88 -14.53 0.55 3.08
CA PHE A 88 -14.88 1.88 2.59
C PHE A 88 -16.03 1.76 1.59
N LYS A 89 -16.54 2.86 1.06
CA LYS A 89 -17.70 2.80 0.14
C LYS A 89 -17.59 3.90 -0.91
N GLU A 90 -16.78 3.64 -1.94
CA GLU A 90 -16.58 4.56 -3.06
C GLU A 90 -16.42 3.79 -4.38
N SER A 91 -16.84 4.40 -5.49
CA SER A 91 -16.60 3.88 -6.83
C SER A 91 -15.29 4.43 -7.42
N ASP A 92 -15.05 5.71 -7.23
CA ASP A 92 -13.92 6.43 -7.80
C ASP A 92 -12.98 6.88 -6.70
N VAL A 93 -11.73 6.43 -6.77
CA VAL A 93 -10.74 6.65 -5.71
C VAL A 93 -9.35 6.90 -6.25
N ILE A 94 -8.56 7.62 -5.48
CA ILE A 94 -7.12 7.72 -5.62
C ILE A 94 -6.51 7.05 -4.39
N LEU A 95 -5.70 6.04 -4.63
CA LEU A 95 -5.00 5.27 -3.61
C LEU A 95 -3.51 5.59 -3.71
N GLN A 96 -2.89 5.89 -2.57
CA GLN A 96 -1.43 6.00 -2.46
C GLN A 96 -0.96 5.03 -1.39
N PHE A 97 0.20 4.43 -1.59
CA PHE A 97 0.95 3.81 -0.51
C PHE A 97 2.44 3.75 -0.85
N ALA A 98 3.27 3.76 0.19
CA ALA A 98 4.67 3.41 0.07
C ALA A 98 4.84 1.90 0.28
N PHE A 99 5.78 1.30 -0.43
CA PHE A 99 6.08 -0.12 -0.31
C PHE A 99 7.58 -0.40 -0.42
N LYS A 100 7.98 -1.56 0.11
CA LYS A 100 9.36 -2.06 0.06
C LYS A 100 9.35 -3.58 0.08
N PHE A 101 10.26 -4.20 -0.67
CA PHE A 101 10.48 -5.64 -0.67
C PHE A 101 11.61 -6.03 0.30
N GLU A 102 11.37 -7.06 1.12
CA GLU A 102 12.37 -7.80 1.88
C GLU A 102 12.08 -9.30 1.82
N GLY A 103 12.17 -9.88 0.61
CA GLY A 103 11.92 -11.30 0.36
C GLY A 103 10.50 -11.65 -0.07
N ALA A 104 9.56 -10.70 -0.08
CA ALA A 104 8.25 -10.93 -0.68
C ALA A 104 8.37 -11.23 -2.18
N LYS A 105 7.56 -12.18 -2.66
CA LYS A 105 7.44 -12.53 -4.07
C LYS A 105 6.60 -11.53 -4.83
N TRP A 106 5.58 -11.00 -4.17
CA TRP A 106 4.74 -9.90 -4.64
C TRP A 106 3.97 -9.29 -3.47
N LEU A 107 3.48 -8.10 -3.68
CA LEU A 107 2.57 -7.36 -2.79
C LEU A 107 1.58 -6.56 -3.64
N GLY A 108 0.52 -6.10 -3.03
CA GLY A 108 -0.43 -5.25 -3.75
C GLY A 108 -1.66 -4.88 -2.97
N ILE A 109 -2.53 -4.18 -3.67
CA ILE A 109 -3.85 -3.81 -3.19
C ILE A 109 -4.91 -4.47 -4.06
N GLN A 110 -5.86 -5.12 -3.41
CA GLN A 110 -7.04 -5.70 -4.03
C GLN A 110 -8.28 -4.92 -3.59
N LEU A 111 -9.19 -4.71 -4.50
CA LEU A 111 -10.46 -4.02 -4.28
C LEU A 111 -11.61 -4.98 -4.54
N ASP A 112 -12.55 -5.02 -3.61
CA ASP A 112 -13.72 -5.89 -3.67
C ASP A 112 -15.02 -5.10 -3.71
N ASP A 113 -16.02 -5.66 -4.39
CA ASP A 113 -17.41 -5.36 -4.17
C ASP A 113 -17.98 -6.39 -3.16
N ALA A 114 -18.27 -5.94 -1.97
CA ALA A 114 -18.90 -6.72 -0.92
C ALA A 114 -20.18 -6.04 -0.40
N THR A 115 -20.79 -5.21 -1.24
CA THR A 115 -22.06 -4.53 -0.93
C THR A 115 -23.20 -5.52 -0.75
N ASN A 116 -23.08 -6.71 -1.34
CA ASN A 116 -23.98 -7.82 -1.15
C ASN A 116 -23.19 -9.05 -0.69
N ASP A 117 -23.39 -9.48 0.56
CA ASP A 117 -22.69 -10.64 1.12
C ASP A 117 -22.89 -11.94 0.33
N ALA A 118 -24.03 -12.09 -0.33
CA ALA A 118 -24.33 -13.25 -1.18
C ALA A 118 -23.60 -13.23 -2.54
N LYS A 119 -23.05 -12.08 -2.93
CA LYS A 119 -22.38 -11.86 -4.22
C LYS A 119 -21.09 -11.08 -4.08
N LYS A 120 -20.27 -11.42 -3.08
CA LYS A 120 -18.92 -10.86 -2.95
C LYS A 120 -18.14 -11.14 -4.22
N GLU A 121 -17.43 -10.14 -4.70
CA GLU A 121 -16.63 -10.26 -5.91
C GLU A 121 -15.33 -9.47 -5.76
N HIS A 122 -14.22 -10.06 -6.20
CA HIS A 122 -13.01 -9.30 -6.44
C HIS A 122 -13.22 -8.46 -7.70
N VAL A 123 -12.79 -7.22 -7.69
CA VAL A 123 -13.04 -6.27 -8.80
C VAL A 123 -11.75 -5.94 -9.53
N ALA A 124 -10.75 -5.53 -8.79
CA ALA A 124 -9.46 -5.10 -9.35
C ALA A 124 -8.32 -5.38 -8.37
N GLN A 125 -7.14 -5.56 -8.93
CA GLN A 125 -5.90 -5.68 -8.18
C GLN A 125 -4.79 -4.89 -8.83
N LEU A 126 -4.05 -4.17 -8.02
CA LEU A 126 -2.75 -3.64 -8.36
C LEU A 126 -1.71 -4.59 -7.77
N THR A 127 -0.99 -5.29 -8.64
CA THR A 127 0.05 -6.26 -8.25
C THR A 127 1.41 -5.67 -8.53
N ILE A 128 2.31 -5.75 -7.55
CA ILE A 128 3.69 -5.29 -7.63
C ILE A 128 4.60 -6.49 -7.34
N GLN A 129 5.54 -6.74 -8.24
CA GLN A 129 6.54 -7.81 -8.17
C GLN A 129 7.94 -7.19 -8.22
N PRO A 130 9.02 -7.88 -7.81
CA PRO A 130 10.37 -7.34 -7.87
C PRO A 130 10.84 -6.86 -9.25
N ASP A 131 10.18 -7.29 -10.32
CA ASP A 131 10.52 -7.01 -11.72
C ASP A 131 9.45 -6.18 -12.46
N GLY A 132 8.43 -5.68 -11.77
CA GLY A 132 7.41 -4.85 -12.38
C GLY A 132 6.11 -4.71 -11.60
N PHE A 133 5.16 -4.02 -12.20
CA PHE A 133 3.81 -3.87 -11.64
C PHE A 133 2.75 -3.91 -12.74
N ARG A 134 1.52 -4.23 -12.34
CA ARG A 134 0.41 -4.38 -13.27
C ARG A 134 -0.94 -4.09 -12.64
N ILE A 135 -1.89 -3.67 -13.46
CA ILE A 135 -3.31 -3.56 -13.12
C ILE A 135 -4.02 -4.80 -13.66
N GLU A 136 -4.82 -5.43 -12.83
CA GLU A 136 -5.61 -6.60 -13.15
C GLU A 136 -7.10 -6.33 -12.90
N LYS A 137 -7.96 -6.72 -13.84
CA LYS A 137 -9.37 -6.93 -13.57
C LYS A 137 -9.55 -8.28 -12.92
N MET A 138 -10.34 -8.31 -11.88
CA MET A 138 -10.70 -9.55 -11.20
C MET A 138 -12.19 -9.83 -11.36
N THR A 139 -12.56 -11.09 -11.35
CA THR A 139 -13.95 -11.56 -11.30
C THR A 139 -14.04 -12.79 -10.43
N GLY A 140 -15.21 -13.03 -9.85
CA GLY A 140 -15.42 -14.15 -8.94
C GLY A 140 -14.88 -13.90 -7.53
N PHE A 141 -14.97 -14.93 -6.71
CA PHE A 141 -14.54 -14.89 -5.31
C PHE A 141 -14.03 -16.28 -4.87
N GLY A 142 -13.00 -16.31 -4.01
CA GLY A 142 -12.39 -17.55 -3.55
C GLY A 142 -11.88 -18.41 -4.71
N ALA A 143 -12.26 -19.68 -4.76
CA ALA A 143 -11.81 -20.63 -5.78
C ALA A 143 -12.28 -20.30 -7.22
N THR A 144 -13.26 -19.40 -7.37
CA THR A 144 -13.75 -18.98 -8.69
C THR A 144 -13.07 -17.72 -9.21
N THR A 145 -12.13 -17.15 -8.47
CA THR A 145 -11.40 -15.94 -8.85
C THR A 145 -10.65 -16.12 -10.16
N LYS A 146 -10.83 -15.17 -11.06
CA LYS A 146 -10.08 -15.07 -12.32
C LYS A 146 -9.48 -13.67 -12.43
N ASN A 147 -8.21 -13.62 -12.82
CA ASN A 147 -7.47 -12.40 -13.04
C ASN A 147 -7.19 -12.20 -14.53
N THR A 148 -7.40 -10.99 -15.00
CA THR A 148 -7.05 -10.58 -16.37
C THR A 148 -6.12 -9.38 -16.26
N VAL A 149 -4.88 -9.53 -16.74
CA VAL A 149 -3.93 -8.41 -16.82
C VAL A 149 -4.44 -7.43 -17.86
N LEU A 150 -4.62 -6.18 -17.45
CA LEU A 150 -5.10 -5.10 -18.33
C LEU A 150 -3.93 -4.30 -18.91
N ASP A 151 -2.95 -3.99 -18.09
CA ASP A 151 -1.71 -3.34 -18.47
C ASP A 151 -0.61 -3.63 -17.45
N GLN A 152 0.65 -3.61 -17.90
CA GLN A 152 1.80 -3.90 -17.06
C GLN A 152 3.05 -3.14 -17.50
N LYS A 153 3.95 -2.87 -16.54
CA LYS A 153 5.24 -2.24 -16.78
C LYS A 153 6.35 -3.05 -16.11
N LYS A 154 7.39 -3.36 -16.86
CA LYS A 154 8.63 -3.90 -16.29
C LYS A 154 9.41 -2.77 -15.64
N MET A 155 9.82 -2.99 -14.42
CA MET A 155 10.60 -2.07 -13.60
C MET A 155 11.24 -2.86 -12.47
N LYS A 156 12.54 -2.71 -12.26
CA LYS A 156 13.23 -3.39 -11.17
C LYS A 156 13.02 -2.62 -9.86
N PHE A 157 12.64 -3.34 -8.82
CA PHE A 157 12.56 -2.84 -7.46
C PHE A 157 13.68 -3.47 -6.63
N ASP A 158 14.66 -2.69 -6.24
CA ASP A 158 15.77 -3.19 -5.43
C ASP A 158 15.29 -3.48 -3.99
N PRO A 159 15.64 -4.65 -3.42
CA PRO A 159 15.27 -5.00 -2.04
C PRO A 159 15.73 -3.91 -1.05
N GLY A 160 14.91 -3.65 -0.06
CA GLY A 160 15.18 -2.63 0.96
C GLY A 160 14.93 -1.18 0.54
N THR A 161 14.64 -0.91 -0.72
CA THR A 161 14.35 0.44 -1.23
C THR A 161 12.86 0.74 -1.14
N TRP A 162 12.52 1.92 -0.62
CA TRP A 162 11.15 2.42 -0.58
C TRP A 162 10.76 3.02 -1.93
N HIS A 163 9.56 2.69 -2.35
CA HIS A 163 8.89 3.22 -3.53
C HIS A 163 7.50 3.73 -3.15
N THR A 164 6.99 4.70 -3.89
CA THR A 164 5.61 5.18 -3.73
C THR A 164 4.82 4.86 -4.98
N ILE A 165 3.64 4.29 -4.81
CA ILE A 165 2.71 4.06 -5.90
C ILE A 165 1.42 4.82 -5.67
N VAL A 166 0.88 5.38 -6.75
CA VAL A 166 -0.44 6.00 -6.81
C VAL A 166 -1.29 5.23 -7.80
N TRP A 167 -2.46 4.82 -7.37
CA TRP A 167 -3.44 4.15 -8.21
C TRP A 167 -4.73 4.96 -8.27
N GLU A 168 -5.01 5.51 -9.43
CA GLU A 168 -6.20 6.29 -9.72
C GLU A 168 -7.24 5.41 -10.42
N ILE A 169 -8.48 5.46 -9.95
CA ILE A 169 -9.60 4.72 -10.52
C ILE A 169 -10.76 5.67 -10.69
N GLN A 170 -11.23 5.84 -11.92
CA GLN A 170 -12.38 6.66 -12.24
C GLN A 170 -13.20 6.05 -13.38
N GLY A 171 -14.46 5.77 -13.09
CA GLY A 171 -15.30 5.03 -14.02
C GLY A 171 -14.67 3.68 -14.39
N ASP A 172 -14.51 3.44 -15.68
CA ASP A 172 -13.90 2.22 -16.22
C ASP A 172 -12.40 2.37 -16.53
N GLU A 173 -11.79 3.49 -16.16
CA GLU A 173 -10.37 3.75 -16.43
C GLU A 173 -9.53 3.74 -15.13
N MET A 174 -8.27 3.32 -15.28
CA MET A 174 -7.31 3.22 -14.19
C MET A 174 -5.93 3.67 -14.64
N VAL A 175 -5.23 4.37 -13.76
CA VAL A 175 -3.82 4.75 -13.94
C VAL A 175 -3.07 4.35 -12.69
N ALA A 176 -1.96 3.63 -12.82
CA ALA A 176 -1.04 3.43 -11.70
C ALA A 176 0.34 3.99 -12.05
N THR A 177 0.92 4.73 -11.11
CA THR A 177 2.21 5.41 -11.31
C THR A 177 3.13 5.11 -10.14
N VAL A 178 4.35 4.65 -10.43
CA VAL A 178 5.39 4.42 -9.42
C VAL A 178 6.42 5.54 -9.51
N ASP A 179 6.75 6.14 -8.36
CA ASP A 179 7.76 7.20 -8.19
C ASP A 179 7.62 8.34 -9.20
N ASP A 180 6.38 8.68 -9.54
CA ASP A 180 6.00 9.70 -10.53
C ASP A 180 6.57 9.50 -11.95
N THR A 181 7.19 8.36 -12.24
CA THR A 181 7.95 8.11 -13.49
C THR A 181 7.42 6.93 -14.31
N ALA A 182 7.26 5.77 -13.70
CA ALA A 182 6.78 4.57 -14.38
C ALA A 182 5.25 4.48 -14.28
N MET A 183 4.58 4.23 -15.41
CA MET A 183 3.12 4.28 -15.48
C MET A 183 2.54 3.09 -16.27
N VAL A 184 1.36 2.66 -15.84
CA VAL A 184 0.43 1.80 -16.58
C VAL A 184 -0.93 2.47 -16.69
N LEU A 185 -1.61 2.23 -17.82
CA LEU A 185 -2.89 2.85 -18.16
C LEU A 185 -3.87 1.77 -18.63
N ALA A 186 -4.92 1.53 -17.89
CA ALA A 186 -5.87 0.46 -18.14
C ALA A 186 -7.30 0.99 -18.32
N LYS A 187 -8.09 0.24 -19.09
CA LYS A 187 -9.53 0.42 -19.20
C LYS A 187 -10.21 -0.94 -19.28
N ALA A 188 -11.29 -1.12 -18.54
CA ALA A 188 -12.08 -2.35 -18.59
C ALA A 188 -13.54 -2.07 -18.21
N ASP A 189 -14.47 -2.64 -18.99
CA ASP A 189 -15.89 -2.53 -18.69
C ASP A 189 -16.26 -3.16 -17.35
N GLY A 190 -17.24 -2.56 -16.67
CA GLY A 190 -17.76 -3.03 -15.39
C GLY A 190 -16.88 -2.67 -14.18
N MET A 191 -15.97 -1.72 -14.35
CA MET A 191 -15.18 -1.17 -13.24
C MET A 191 -15.93 -0.07 -12.49
N THR A 192 -16.97 0.52 -13.10
CA THR A 192 -17.84 1.53 -12.49
C THR A 192 -18.79 0.86 -11.50
N ARG A 193 -18.32 0.51 -10.33
CA ARG A 193 -19.10 -0.06 -9.23
C ARG A 193 -18.59 0.42 -7.88
N VAL A 194 -19.46 0.44 -6.89
CA VAL A 194 -19.05 0.73 -5.52
C VAL A 194 -18.12 -0.36 -5.03
N ARG A 195 -16.95 0.04 -4.55
CA ARG A 195 -15.98 -0.82 -3.88
C ARG A 195 -16.18 -0.67 -2.38
N SER A 196 -16.25 -1.80 -1.70
CA SER A 196 -16.59 -1.81 -0.27
C SER A 196 -15.45 -2.26 0.61
N ARG A 197 -14.40 -2.85 0.02
CA ARG A 197 -13.22 -3.29 0.75
C ARG A 197 -11.94 -3.02 -0.04
N LEU A 198 -10.95 -2.55 0.70
CA LEU A 198 -9.55 -2.52 0.29
C LEU A 198 -8.81 -3.58 1.07
N GLN A 199 -7.98 -4.36 0.38
CA GLN A 199 -7.15 -5.40 0.99
C GLN A 199 -5.69 -5.17 0.63
N LEU A 200 -4.82 -5.16 1.63
CA LEU A 200 -3.38 -5.34 1.45
C LEU A 200 -3.13 -6.83 1.38
N VAL A 201 -2.49 -7.29 0.33
CA VAL A 201 -2.20 -8.70 0.08
C VAL A 201 -0.74 -8.85 -0.26
N SER A 202 -0.10 -9.93 0.19
CA SER A 202 1.29 -10.23 -0.18
C SER A 202 1.54 -11.72 -0.23
N SER A 203 2.68 -12.12 -0.79
CA SER A 203 3.13 -13.51 -0.80
C SER A 203 4.64 -13.58 -0.58
N GLY A 204 5.09 -14.62 0.06
CA GLY A 204 6.48 -14.85 0.39
C GLY A 204 6.88 -14.27 1.75
N GLU A 205 8.12 -13.84 1.87
CA GLU A 205 8.66 -13.29 3.11
C GLU A 205 8.10 -11.88 3.38
N TRP A 206 8.93 -10.91 3.77
CA TRP A 206 8.44 -9.62 4.20
C TRP A 206 8.15 -8.66 3.04
N ALA A 207 6.90 -8.20 2.95
CA ALA A 207 6.47 -7.00 2.25
C ALA A 207 6.24 -5.89 3.26
N TRP A 208 6.62 -4.66 2.93
CA TRP A 208 6.42 -3.50 3.78
C TRP A 208 5.44 -2.53 3.14
N TYR A 209 4.60 -1.92 3.98
CA TYR A 209 3.63 -0.90 3.60
C TYR A 209 3.72 0.30 4.53
N ASP A 210 3.51 1.49 3.98
CA ASP A 210 3.48 2.72 4.73
C ASP A 210 2.72 3.82 3.97
N GLU A 211 2.41 4.92 4.65
CA GLU A 211 1.82 6.12 4.05
C GLU A 211 0.60 5.82 3.15
N ILE A 212 -0.30 4.96 3.63
CA ILE A 212 -1.50 4.60 2.88
C ILE A 212 -2.50 5.74 2.98
N LYS A 213 -2.95 6.27 1.85
CA LYS A 213 -3.92 7.34 1.76
C LYS A 213 -4.95 7.03 0.69
N VAL A 214 -6.20 7.35 0.98
CA VAL A 214 -7.32 7.16 0.05
C VAL A 214 -8.10 8.44 -0.03
N TRP A 215 -8.21 8.99 -1.24
CA TRP A 215 -9.05 10.13 -1.56
C TRP A 215 -10.21 9.70 -2.44
N LYS A 216 -11.29 10.45 -2.39
CA LYS A 216 -12.29 10.40 -3.44
C LYS A 216 -11.67 10.94 -4.73
N ALA A 217 -11.87 10.25 -5.85
CA ALA A 217 -11.48 10.77 -7.15
C ALA A 217 -12.61 11.62 -7.72
N GLU A 218 -12.26 12.77 -8.27
CA GLU A 218 -13.18 13.66 -8.98
C GLU A 218 -12.78 13.73 -10.47
N ALA A 219 -13.77 13.88 -11.34
CA ALA A 219 -13.52 13.91 -12.77
C ALA A 219 -12.66 15.12 -13.18
N ASP A 220 -11.54 14.87 -13.85
CA ASP A 220 -10.78 15.94 -14.51
C ASP A 220 -11.35 16.17 -15.92
N PRO A 221 -11.99 17.33 -16.20
CA PRO A 221 -12.53 17.62 -17.51
C PRO A 221 -11.48 17.66 -18.63
N LYS A 222 -10.20 17.73 -18.25
CA LYS A 222 -9.06 17.70 -19.19
C LYS A 222 -8.54 16.30 -19.45
N TRP A 223 -9.08 15.27 -18.77
CA TRP A 223 -8.53 13.91 -18.87
C TRP A 223 -8.48 13.37 -20.27
N ALA A 224 -9.52 13.49 -21.06
CA ALA A 224 -9.53 12.98 -22.45
C ALA A 224 -8.35 13.49 -23.27
N LYS A 225 -8.02 14.78 -23.14
CA LYS A 225 -6.86 15.41 -23.81
C LYS A 225 -5.53 14.91 -23.22
N LYS A 226 -5.42 14.86 -21.90
CA LYS A 226 -4.23 14.35 -21.22
C LYS A 226 -3.96 12.89 -21.59
N ARG A 227 -5.01 12.06 -21.59
CA ARG A 227 -4.93 10.64 -21.94
C ARG A 227 -4.36 10.41 -23.32
N ALA A 228 -4.84 11.14 -24.33
CA ALA A 228 -4.32 11.04 -25.70
C ALA A 228 -2.81 11.33 -25.76
N ALA A 229 -2.35 12.38 -25.09
CA ALA A 229 -0.94 12.74 -25.03
C ALA A 229 -0.10 11.67 -24.29
N LEU A 230 -0.62 11.12 -23.18
CA LEU A 230 0.06 10.06 -22.42
C LEU A 230 0.19 8.77 -23.23
N VAL A 231 -0.86 8.34 -23.93
CA VAL A 231 -0.83 7.16 -24.80
C VAL A 231 0.25 7.30 -25.88
N GLU A 232 0.34 8.47 -26.51
CA GLU A 232 1.40 8.73 -27.49
C GLU A 232 2.81 8.75 -26.88
N GLN A 233 2.95 9.22 -25.66
CA GLN A 233 4.22 9.19 -24.94
C GLN A 233 4.63 7.76 -24.56
N LEU A 234 3.69 6.94 -24.09
CA LEU A 234 3.95 5.56 -23.69
C LEU A 234 4.31 4.64 -24.86
N LYS A 235 3.86 4.96 -26.09
CA LYS A 235 4.24 4.21 -27.31
C LYS A 235 5.70 4.47 -27.73
N LYS A 236 6.30 5.57 -27.27
CA LYS A 236 7.65 6.00 -27.67
C LYS A 236 8.75 5.57 -26.71
N GLY A 237 8.43 5.09 -25.53
CA GLY A 237 9.34 4.60 -24.48
C GLY A 237 9.20 3.12 -24.22
#